data_6984ac31ca1238577f2a0612e6086cff
#
_entry.id   6984ac31ca1238577f2a0612e6086cff
#
_cell.length_a   1.000
_cell.length_b   1.000
_cell.length_c   1.000
_cell.angle_alpha   90.00
_cell.angle_beta   90.00
_cell.angle_gamma   90.00
#
_symmetry.space_group_name_H-M   'P 1'
#
loop_
_entity.id
_entity.type
_entity.pdbx_description
1 polymer ?
#
loop_
_entity_poly.entity_id
_entity_poly.type
_entity_poly.pdbx_seq_one_letter_code
_entity_poly.pdbx_strand_id
1 'polypeptide(L)'
;LSTEHNALRALVGVTFALALGACGDELAPAWEIRGFRLFGAKIENLTRQAADPGVAEAAPGEQVRLTLSYVDPAPAARPLNVTWVFCAEATVMGTTFGCTSRGVSVLAGATVTYEVPRLDFSVDPSNRPRIQAVALACAGGTVVLDPATRQPRCTGEGSESWVMTRSLLVRTAETVPPNHNPTIDRVSFIRSGLTTADAVTVGTETPLRVPRCTTDPCPEHTLDVSVAAGSREIQPTFDLQGNRVMTQERLQFGFFTDKGTMENAFRVDSVAIPDGPIRNRWMAPREAGTVRFLFTAQDTRGGFDVVERTVVVE
;
A
#
# COMPACT_ATOMS: atom_id res chain seq x y z
N LEU A 1 44.87 5.01 42.80
CA LEU A 1 43.94 4.02 42.24
C LEU A 1 42.48 4.47 42.28
N SER A 2 42.12 5.55 43.00
CA SER A 2 40.71 6.02 43.17
C SER A 2 40.27 7.08 42.14
N THR A 3 41.19 7.79 41.50
CA THR A 3 40.89 8.91 40.59
C THR A 3 40.59 8.46 39.14
N GLU A 4 41.14 7.35 38.69
CA GLU A 4 40.89 6.82 37.32
C GLU A 4 39.50 6.21 37.14
N HIS A 5 38.94 5.62 38.20
CA HIS A 5 37.60 5.03 38.16
C HIS A 5 36.45 6.06 38.02
N ASN A 6 36.69 7.27 38.54
CA ASN A 6 35.70 8.36 38.46
C ASN A 6 35.66 9.01 37.06
N ALA A 7 36.81 9.10 36.40
CA ALA A 7 36.90 9.61 35.04
C ALA A 7 36.23 8.68 34.02
N LEU A 8 36.36 7.36 34.19
CA LEU A 8 35.74 6.36 33.31
C LEU A 8 34.21 6.36 33.45
N ARG A 9 33.71 6.53 34.67
CA ARG A 9 32.26 6.62 34.94
C ARG A 9 31.63 7.89 34.37
N ALA A 10 32.34 9.01 34.41
CA ALA A 10 31.88 10.26 33.81
C ALA A 10 31.85 10.19 32.28
N LEU A 11 32.83 9.51 31.66
CA LEU A 11 32.89 9.37 30.21
C LEU A 11 31.79 8.44 29.68
N VAL A 12 31.47 7.33 30.36
CA VAL A 12 30.38 6.43 30.01
C VAL A 12 29.02 7.10 30.18
N GLY A 13 28.84 7.93 31.22
CA GLY A 13 27.61 8.68 31.46
C GLY A 13 27.31 9.71 30.36
N VAL A 14 28.34 10.43 29.89
CA VAL A 14 28.21 11.44 28.83
C VAL A 14 27.94 10.80 27.46
N THR A 15 28.57 9.65 27.14
CA THR A 15 28.33 8.93 25.89
C THR A 15 26.92 8.35 25.83
N PHE A 16 26.38 7.89 26.95
CA PHE A 16 25.01 7.36 27.01
C PHE A 16 23.95 8.48 26.91
N ALA A 17 24.20 9.65 27.47
CA ALA A 17 23.32 10.82 27.36
C ALA A 17 23.29 11.40 25.95
N LEU A 18 24.40 11.36 25.20
CA LEU A 18 24.46 11.78 23.80
C LEU A 18 23.74 10.79 22.85
N ALA A 19 23.72 9.49 23.17
CA ALA A 19 23.01 8.49 22.39
C ALA A 19 21.48 8.60 22.54
N LEU A 20 20.98 9.11 23.67
CA LEU A 20 19.54 9.35 23.89
C LEU A 20 19.02 10.63 23.22
N GLY A 21 19.91 11.58 22.91
CA GLY A 21 19.54 12.82 22.21
C GLY A 21 19.42 12.67 20.69
N ALA A 22 19.87 11.55 20.10
CA ALA A 22 19.83 11.32 18.65
C ALA A 22 18.52 10.64 18.17
N CYS A 23 17.57 10.32 19.05
CA CYS A 23 16.25 9.76 18.68
C CYS A 23 15.15 10.83 18.67
N GLY A 24 15.43 12.02 18.11
CA GLY A 24 14.56 13.19 18.20
C GLY A 24 13.74 13.55 16.97
N ASP A 25 13.86 12.85 15.85
CA ASP A 25 12.93 13.02 14.76
C ASP A 25 11.74 12.07 14.96
N GLU A 26 10.64 12.61 15.41
CA GLU A 26 9.36 11.90 15.51
C GLU A 26 9.02 11.36 14.13
N LEU A 27 9.04 10.02 13.98
CA LEU A 27 8.69 9.39 12.71
C LEU A 27 7.32 9.88 12.27
N ALA A 28 7.22 10.37 11.06
CA ALA A 28 5.95 10.80 10.50
C ALA A 28 4.90 9.69 10.64
N PRO A 29 3.68 10.00 11.07
CA PRO A 29 2.62 9.02 11.18
C PRO A 29 2.40 8.27 9.86
N ALA A 30 2.13 6.97 9.94
CA ALA A 30 2.01 6.12 8.76
C ALA A 30 0.87 6.55 7.80
N TRP A 31 -0.09 7.34 8.24
CA TRP A 31 -1.18 7.89 7.42
C TRP A 31 -0.82 9.20 6.72
N GLU A 32 0.27 9.89 7.11
CA GLU A 32 0.59 11.22 6.60
C GLU A 32 1.37 11.16 5.29
N ILE A 33 0.94 11.99 4.33
CA ILE A 33 1.62 12.15 3.03
C ILE A 33 2.47 13.43 3.08
N ARG A 34 3.74 13.30 3.49
CA ARG A 34 4.69 14.44 3.54
C ARG A 34 5.62 14.50 2.33
N GLY A 35 5.94 13.35 1.74
CA GLY A 35 6.88 13.21 0.63
C GLY A 35 6.38 12.23 -0.41
N PHE A 36 7.22 11.91 -1.37
CA PHE A 36 6.92 10.88 -2.37
C PHE A 36 6.60 9.54 -1.69
N ARG A 37 5.49 8.93 -2.09
CA ARG A 37 5.01 7.70 -1.47
C ARG A 37 4.30 6.78 -2.44
N LEU A 38 4.59 5.47 -2.32
CA LEU A 38 3.85 4.41 -3.00
C LEU A 38 2.76 3.84 -2.09
N PHE A 39 1.61 3.53 -2.66
CA PHE A 39 0.47 2.93 -1.96
C PHE A 39 0.20 1.49 -2.36
N GLY A 40 0.57 1.11 -3.58
CA GLY A 40 0.38 -0.22 -4.11
C GLY A 40 0.55 -0.27 -5.61
N ALA A 41 0.23 -1.42 -6.20
CA ALA A 41 0.09 -1.55 -7.64
C ALA A 41 -1.13 -2.42 -7.97
N LYS A 42 -1.94 -1.94 -8.89
CA LYS A 42 -3.06 -2.69 -9.45
C LYS A 42 -2.53 -3.67 -10.48
N ILE A 43 -2.98 -4.91 -10.39
CA ILE A 43 -2.68 -5.99 -11.34
C ILE A 43 -3.93 -6.22 -12.17
N GLU A 44 -3.84 -6.19 -13.47
CA GLU A 44 -4.96 -6.44 -14.39
C GLU A 44 -4.55 -7.47 -15.44
N ASN A 45 -5.29 -8.56 -15.56
CA ASN A 45 -5.05 -9.58 -16.57
C ASN A 45 -5.55 -9.11 -17.94
N LEU A 46 -4.62 -8.74 -18.82
CA LEU A 46 -4.97 -8.23 -20.16
C LEU A 46 -5.53 -9.31 -21.09
N THR A 47 -5.11 -10.54 -20.92
CA THR A 47 -5.57 -11.66 -21.75
C THR A 47 -7.03 -11.99 -21.46
N ARG A 48 -7.49 -11.80 -20.22
CA ARG A 48 -8.86 -12.08 -19.79
C ARG A 48 -9.78 -10.86 -19.78
N GLN A 49 -9.25 -9.66 -19.91
CA GLN A 49 -9.96 -8.41 -19.68
C GLN A 49 -11.28 -8.27 -20.44
N ALA A 50 -11.40 -8.84 -21.64
CA ALA A 50 -12.63 -8.79 -22.43
C ALA A 50 -13.73 -9.72 -21.90
N ALA A 51 -13.36 -10.86 -21.32
CA ALA A 51 -14.32 -11.88 -20.82
C ALA A 51 -14.57 -11.73 -19.31
N ASP A 52 -13.57 -11.30 -18.56
CA ASP A 52 -13.60 -11.24 -17.10
C ASP A 52 -12.74 -10.04 -16.62
N PRO A 53 -13.31 -8.82 -16.62
CA PRO A 53 -12.58 -7.62 -16.25
C PRO A 53 -12.22 -7.60 -14.76
N GLY A 54 -11.05 -7.07 -14.43
CA GLY A 54 -10.61 -6.88 -13.06
C GLY A 54 -9.87 -8.06 -12.44
N VAL A 55 -9.66 -9.17 -13.17
CA VAL A 55 -8.87 -10.31 -12.71
C VAL A 55 -7.43 -9.87 -12.35
N ALA A 56 -7.01 -10.21 -11.13
CA ALA A 56 -5.71 -9.84 -10.53
C ALA A 56 -4.73 -11.02 -10.45
N GLU A 57 -4.98 -12.09 -11.19
CA GLU A 57 -4.12 -13.27 -11.31
C GLU A 57 -3.93 -13.65 -12.77
N ALA A 58 -2.95 -14.49 -13.09
CA ALA A 58 -2.72 -14.92 -14.46
C ALA A 58 -2.21 -16.37 -14.55
N ALA A 59 -2.58 -17.06 -15.62
CA ALA A 59 -2.00 -18.36 -15.97
C ALA A 59 -0.66 -18.18 -16.74
N PRO A 60 0.18 -19.23 -16.81
CA PRO A 60 1.37 -19.23 -17.64
C PRO A 60 1.07 -18.88 -19.10
N GLY A 61 1.79 -17.90 -19.64
CA GLY A 61 1.60 -17.36 -20.99
C GLY A 61 0.55 -16.22 -21.10
N GLU A 62 -0.17 -15.91 -20.04
CA GLU A 62 -1.06 -14.74 -20.00
C GLU A 62 -0.28 -13.46 -19.70
N GLN A 63 -0.81 -12.34 -20.18
CA GLN A 63 -0.23 -11.02 -19.95
C GLN A 63 -0.98 -10.26 -18.87
N VAL A 64 -0.23 -9.63 -17.98
CA VAL A 64 -0.76 -8.74 -16.94
C VAL A 64 -0.18 -7.34 -17.07
N ARG A 65 -0.99 -6.35 -16.76
CA ARG A 65 -0.55 -4.97 -16.58
C ARG A 65 -0.44 -4.68 -15.07
N LEU A 66 0.70 -4.14 -14.66
CA LEU A 66 0.89 -3.60 -13.33
C LEU A 66 0.93 -2.09 -13.44
N THR A 67 0.05 -1.39 -12.71
CA THR A 67 0.00 0.06 -12.63
C THR A 67 0.28 0.52 -11.21
N LEU A 68 1.35 1.28 -11.04
CA LEU A 68 1.78 1.80 -9.74
C LEU A 68 0.87 2.93 -9.27
N SER A 69 0.47 2.89 -8.01
CA SER A 69 -0.27 3.96 -7.35
C SER A 69 0.67 4.72 -6.42
N TYR A 70 0.81 6.02 -6.65
CA TYR A 70 1.73 6.88 -5.91
C TYR A 70 1.22 8.31 -5.80
N VAL A 71 1.78 9.05 -4.86
CA VAL A 71 1.65 10.51 -4.75
C VAL A 71 3.02 11.13 -4.59
N ASP A 72 3.23 12.22 -5.29
CA ASP A 72 4.35 13.12 -5.09
C ASP A 72 3.79 14.51 -4.72
N PRO A 73 3.87 14.94 -3.45
CA PRO A 73 3.35 16.23 -3.01
C PRO A 73 4.30 17.39 -3.32
N ALA A 74 5.44 17.16 -4.00
CA ALA A 74 6.35 18.21 -4.37
C ALA A 74 5.63 19.33 -5.15
N PRO A 75 5.95 20.61 -4.90
CA PRO A 75 5.28 21.74 -5.54
C PRO A 75 5.51 21.81 -7.05
N ALA A 76 6.58 21.21 -7.55
CA ALA A 76 6.87 21.04 -8.97
C ALA A 76 6.87 19.55 -9.30
N ALA A 77 6.24 19.17 -10.41
CA ALA A 77 6.23 17.80 -10.89
C ALA A 77 7.66 17.29 -11.09
N ARG A 78 8.00 16.20 -10.42
CA ARG A 78 9.31 15.53 -10.55
C ARG A 78 9.18 14.35 -11.51
N PRO A 79 10.18 14.07 -12.36
CA PRO A 79 10.17 12.86 -13.17
C PRO A 79 10.18 11.63 -12.27
N LEU A 80 9.29 10.68 -12.55
CA LEU A 80 9.23 9.40 -11.85
C LEU A 80 9.91 8.32 -12.70
N ASN A 81 10.99 7.75 -12.18
CA ASN A 81 11.68 6.60 -12.76
C ASN A 81 11.36 5.37 -11.92
N VAL A 82 10.85 4.33 -12.56
CA VAL A 82 10.49 3.07 -11.90
C VAL A 82 11.19 1.92 -12.61
N THR A 83 11.77 1.04 -11.81
CA THR A 83 12.31 -0.25 -12.29
C THR A 83 11.61 -1.37 -11.55
N TRP A 84 11.06 -2.31 -12.32
CA TRP A 84 10.44 -3.53 -11.81
C TRP A 84 11.36 -4.71 -12.02
N VAL A 85 11.44 -5.57 -11.00
CA VAL A 85 12.09 -6.87 -11.07
C VAL A 85 11.05 -7.94 -10.76
N PHE A 86 10.84 -8.86 -11.69
CA PHE A 86 9.92 -10.01 -11.53
C PHE A 86 10.74 -11.27 -11.25
N CYS A 87 10.33 -12.02 -10.23
CA CYS A 87 10.98 -13.24 -9.80
C CYS A 87 9.94 -14.34 -9.61
N ALA A 88 10.07 -15.44 -10.33
CA ALA A 88 9.20 -16.61 -10.14
C ALA A 88 9.47 -17.31 -8.78
N GLU A 89 10.71 -17.24 -8.32
CA GLU A 89 11.14 -17.75 -7.01
C GLU A 89 11.94 -16.65 -6.32
N ALA A 90 11.35 -16.02 -5.30
CA ALA A 90 11.99 -14.96 -4.54
C ALA A 90 12.34 -15.45 -3.13
N THR A 91 13.55 -15.14 -2.68
CA THR A 91 13.91 -15.20 -1.28
C THR A 91 13.96 -13.80 -0.72
N VAL A 92 13.16 -13.55 0.32
CA VAL A 92 13.21 -12.29 1.06
C VAL A 92 13.91 -12.56 2.39
N MET A 93 15.12 -12.03 2.55
CA MET A 93 15.88 -12.11 3.78
C MET A 93 16.03 -10.70 4.37
N GLY A 94 15.13 -10.34 5.29
CA GLY A 94 15.10 -9.01 5.88
C GLY A 94 14.79 -7.93 4.83
N THR A 95 15.71 -6.98 4.64
CA THR A 95 15.61 -5.92 3.62
C THR A 95 16.23 -6.33 2.28
N THR A 96 16.82 -7.53 2.19
CA THR A 96 17.50 -8.01 0.99
C THR A 96 16.54 -8.86 0.17
N PHE A 97 16.34 -8.45 -1.08
CA PHE A 97 15.57 -9.18 -2.07
C PHE A 97 16.53 -9.99 -2.94
N GLY A 98 16.33 -11.29 -3.00
CA GLY A 98 17.09 -12.20 -3.85
C GLY A 98 16.17 -12.95 -4.80
N CYS A 99 16.49 -12.94 -6.09
CA CYS A 99 15.87 -13.81 -7.08
C CYS A 99 16.75 -15.03 -7.31
N THR A 100 16.20 -16.21 -7.17
CA THR A 100 16.88 -17.43 -7.62
C THR A 100 16.75 -17.50 -9.15
N SER A 101 17.80 -17.37 -9.82
CA SER A 101 18.26 -17.40 -11.21
C SER A 101 17.36 -17.79 -12.39
N ARG A 102 16.14 -18.28 -12.27
CA ARG A 102 15.29 -18.63 -13.42
C ARG A 102 14.05 -17.75 -13.47
N GLY A 103 13.84 -17.09 -14.62
CA GLY A 103 12.65 -16.27 -14.87
C GLY A 103 12.71 -14.87 -14.25
N VAL A 104 13.90 -14.23 -14.21
CA VAL A 104 14.03 -12.83 -13.83
C VAL A 104 13.75 -11.95 -15.05
N SER A 105 12.82 -11.03 -14.93
CA SER A 105 12.55 -10.00 -15.92
C SER A 105 12.69 -8.62 -15.28
N VAL A 106 13.28 -7.68 -16.02
CA VAL A 106 13.43 -6.29 -15.59
C VAL A 106 12.66 -5.40 -16.57
N LEU A 107 11.73 -4.61 -16.06
CA LEU A 107 10.90 -3.70 -16.83
C LEU A 107 10.99 -2.29 -16.23
N ALA A 108 10.75 -1.26 -17.04
CA ALA A 108 10.81 0.13 -16.61
C ALA A 108 9.48 0.85 -16.89
N GLY A 109 9.08 1.73 -15.97
CA GLY A 109 7.89 2.56 -16.07
C GLY A 109 6.92 2.39 -14.90
N ALA A 110 6.08 3.40 -14.66
CA ALA A 110 5.04 3.35 -13.63
C ALA A 110 3.92 2.35 -13.99
N THR A 111 3.75 2.08 -15.27
CA THR A 111 2.88 1.03 -15.80
C THR A 111 3.72 0.10 -16.67
N VAL A 112 3.64 -1.20 -16.42
CA VAL A 112 4.37 -2.22 -17.18
C VAL A 112 3.45 -3.37 -17.57
N THR A 113 3.75 -4.01 -18.70
CA THR A 113 3.11 -5.26 -19.12
C THR A 113 4.11 -6.39 -18.95
N TYR A 114 3.68 -7.46 -18.28
CA TYR A 114 4.48 -8.63 -17.98
C TYR A 114 3.77 -9.89 -18.47
N GLU A 115 4.48 -10.75 -19.19
CA GLU A 115 4.00 -12.07 -19.56
C GLU A 115 4.45 -13.10 -18.52
N VAL A 116 3.49 -13.85 -17.97
CA VAL A 116 3.78 -14.91 -17.01
C VAL A 116 4.55 -16.04 -17.71
N PRO A 117 5.77 -16.39 -17.25
CA PRO A 117 6.57 -17.41 -17.91
C PRO A 117 5.87 -18.78 -17.86
N ARG A 118 6.09 -19.59 -18.90
CA ARG A 118 5.60 -20.95 -18.99
C ARG A 118 6.54 -21.89 -18.24
N LEU A 119 6.58 -21.75 -16.91
CA LEU A 119 7.34 -22.61 -16.02
C LEU A 119 6.43 -23.69 -15.43
N ASP A 120 7.01 -24.83 -15.11
CA ASP A 120 6.32 -25.85 -14.30
C ASP A 120 6.27 -25.35 -12.85
N PHE A 121 5.22 -24.60 -12.54
CA PHE A 121 4.92 -24.25 -11.17
C PHE A 121 4.43 -25.49 -10.43
N SER A 122 5.08 -25.86 -9.33
CA SER A 122 4.65 -26.97 -8.48
C SER A 122 3.19 -26.76 -8.05
N VAL A 123 2.36 -27.74 -8.35
CA VAL A 123 0.92 -27.70 -8.03
C VAL A 123 0.74 -28.21 -6.60
N ASP A 124 1.16 -27.42 -5.62
CA ASP A 124 0.73 -27.62 -4.24
C ASP A 124 -0.60 -26.88 -4.05
N PRO A 125 -1.72 -27.57 -3.84
CA PRO A 125 -3.04 -26.90 -3.67
C PRO A 125 -3.08 -26.00 -2.45
N SER A 126 -2.19 -26.20 -1.47
CA SER A 126 -2.06 -25.36 -0.27
C SER A 126 -1.20 -24.12 -0.49
N ASN A 127 -0.35 -24.13 -1.51
CA ASN A 127 0.61 -23.05 -1.78
C ASN A 127 0.57 -22.65 -3.25
N ARG A 128 -0.35 -21.77 -3.61
CA ARG A 128 -0.44 -21.25 -4.98
C ARG A 128 0.87 -20.57 -5.37
N PRO A 129 1.44 -20.93 -6.52
CA PRO A 129 2.67 -20.32 -6.99
C PRO A 129 2.47 -18.81 -7.17
N ARG A 130 3.53 -18.06 -6.83
CA ARG A 130 3.52 -16.60 -6.89
C ARG A 130 4.78 -16.10 -7.57
N ILE A 131 4.61 -15.12 -8.42
CA ILE A 131 5.71 -14.31 -8.93
C ILE A 131 5.80 -13.08 -8.06
N GLN A 132 6.98 -12.83 -7.51
CA GLN A 132 7.25 -11.60 -6.77
C GLN A 132 7.64 -10.51 -7.77
N ALA A 133 6.89 -9.41 -7.75
CA ALA A 133 7.22 -8.20 -8.48
C ALA A 133 7.70 -7.16 -7.48
N VAL A 134 8.93 -6.68 -7.64
CA VAL A 134 9.51 -5.62 -6.81
C VAL A 134 9.68 -4.38 -7.67
N ALA A 135 9.11 -3.28 -7.24
CA ALA A 135 9.30 -1.97 -7.85
C ALA A 135 10.20 -1.12 -6.97
N LEU A 136 11.26 -0.57 -7.56
CA LEU A 136 11.96 0.59 -7.02
C LEU A 136 11.51 1.82 -7.81
N ALA A 137 10.91 2.79 -7.14
CA ALA A 137 10.48 4.05 -7.70
C ALA A 137 11.34 5.19 -7.18
N CYS A 138 11.80 6.04 -8.09
CA CYS A 138 12.60 7.23 -7.83
C CYS A 138 11.84 8.47 -8.30
N ALA A 139 11.49 9.36 -7.39
CA ALA A 139 10.99 10.69 -7.73
C ALA A 139 12.15 11.69 -7.77
N GLY A 140 12.31 12.41 -8.87
CA GLY A 140 13.39 13.40 -9.07
C GLY A 140 14.79 12.82 -9.28
N GLY A 141 14.89 11.50 -9.50
CA GLY A 141 16.18 10.83 -9.67
C GLY A 141 16.15 9.72 -10.71
N THR A 142 17.25 8.99 -10.81
CA THR A 142 17.41 7.85 -11.72
C THR A 142 17.68 6.57 -10.93
N VAL A 143 17.09 5.46 -11.34
CA VAL A 143 17.41 4.15 -10.79
C VAL A 143 18.73 3.67 -11.40
N VAL A 144 19.71 3.38 -10.56
CA VAL A 144 20.98 2.77 -10.97
C VAL A 144 21.22 1.50 -10.17
N LEU A 145 21.91 0.53 -10.78
CA LEU A 145 22.35 -0.64 -10.07
C LEU A 145 23.67 -0.34 -9.38
N ASP A 146 23.71 -0.48 -8.06
CA ASP A 146 24.93 -0.32 -7.29
C ASP A 146 25.92 -1.45 -7.64
N PRO A 147 27.13 -1.13 -8.17
CA PRO A 147 28.05 -2.16 -8.65
C PRO A 147 28.62 -3.04 -7.52
N ALA A 148 28.67 -2.53 -6.30
CA ALA A 148 29.22 -3.26 -5.16
C ALA A 148 28.18 -4.20 -4.52
N THR A 149 26.94 -3.72 -4.32
CA THR A 149 25.88 -4.48 -3.66
C THR A 149 24.97 -5.21 -4.64
N ARG A 150 25.00 -4.83 -5.93
CA ARG A 150 24.07 -5.27 -6.99
C ARG A 150 22.62 -4.97 -6.67
N GLN A 151 22.39 -3.98 -5.81
CA GLN A 151 21.04 -3.53 -5.47
C GLN A 151 20.67 -2.27 -6.25
N PRO A 152 19.44 -2.14 -6.71
CA PRO A 152 18.98 -0.91 -7.33
C PRO A 152 18.85 0.19 -6.27
N ARG A 153 19.31 1.39 -6.59
CA ARG A 153 19.20 2.59 -5.76
C ARG A 153 18.84 3.82 -6.57
N CYS A 154 18.25 4.80 -5.91
CA CYS A 154 18.05 6.12 -6.49
C CYS A 154 19.32 6.97 -6.44
N THR A 155 19.55 7.75 -7.49
CA THR A 155 20.59 8.78 -7.54
C THR A 155 19.98 10.07 -8.06
N GLY A 156 20.45 11.19 -7.53
CA GLY A 156 19.98 12.54 -7.86
C GLY A 156 19.86 13.37 -6.58
N GLU A 157 20.23 14.62 -6.64
CA GLU A 157 20.06 15.55 -5.52
C GLU A 157 18.58 15.78 -5.23
N GLY A 158 18.17 15.65 -3.98
CA GLY A 158 16.76 15.78 -3.58
C GLY A 158 15.84 14.66 -4.07
N SER A 159 16.39 13.56 -4.61
CA SER A 159 15.59 12.42 -5.02
C SER A 159 15.05 11.65 -3.81
N GLU A 160 13.81 11.18 -3.92
CA GLU A 160 13.17 10.29 -2.95
C GLU A 160 12.93 8.92 -3.57
N SER A 161 13.06 7.87 -2.78
CA SER A 161 12.86 6.50 -3.25
C SER A 161 11.91 5.71 -2.38
N TRP A 162 11.16 4.82 -3.02
CA TRP A 162 10.34 3.82 -2.37
C TRP A 162 10.52 2.47 -3.03
N VAL A 163 10.54 1.43 -2.21
CA VAL A 163 10.52 0.04 -2.67
C VAL A 163 9.17 -0.56 -2.31
N MET A 164 8.58 -1.26 -3.24
CA MET A 164 7.33 -1.98 -3.05
C MET A 164 7.44 -3.40 -3.58
N THR A 165 6.86 -4.34 -2.86
CA THR A 165 6.75 -5.73 -3.29
C THR A 165 5.28 -6.09 -3.53
N ARG A 166 5.02 -6.74 -4.66
CA ARG A 166 3.69 -7.28 -5.00
C ARG A 166 3.82 -8.76 -5.36
N SER A 167 2.84 -9.53 -4.95
CA SER A 167 2.74 -10.95 -5.34
C SER A 167 1.71 -11.09 -6.44
N LEU A 168 2.13 -11.50 -7.62
CA LEU A 168 1.25 -11.93 -8.70
C LEU A 168 0.95 -13.42 -8.50
N LEU A 169 -0.30 -13.75 -8.26
CA LEU A 169 -0.76 -15.14 -8.16
C LEU A 169 -0.71 -15.79 -9.53
N VAL A 170 -0.10 -16.98 -9.62
CA VAL A 170 -0.09 -17.77 -10.84
C VAL A 170 -1.20 -18.82 -10.77
N ARG A 171 -2.12 -18.75 -11.74
CA ARG A 171 -3.24 -19.67 -11.84
C ARG A 171 -2.81 -20.98 -12.52
N THR A 172 -2.86 -22.08 -11.80
CA THR A 172 -2.47 -23.40 -12.30
C THR A 172 -3.64 -24.35 -12.53
N ALA A 173 -4.85 -24.01 -12.02
CA ALA A 173 -6.05 -24.83 -12.18
C ALA A 173 -7.30 -23.94 -12.29
N GLU A 174 -8.28 -24.37 -13.10
CA GLU A 174 -9.54 -23.63 -13.28
C GLU A 174 -10.59 -23.90 -12.20
N THR A 175 -10.32 -24.83 -11.29
CA THR A 175 -11.27 -25.27 -10.25
C THR A 175 -11.48 -24.26 -9.12
N VAL A 176 -10.74 -23.15 -9.10
CA VAL A 176 -10.85 -22.10 -8.10
C VAL A 176 -11.29 -20.81 -8.79
N PRO A 177 -12.26 -20.08 -8.25
CA PRO A 177 -12.66 -18.80 -8.80
C PRO A 177 -11.45 -17.86 -8.95
N PRO A 178 -11.36 -17.08 -10.04
CA PRO A 178 -10.29 -16.13 -10.23
C PRO A 178 -10.31 -15.07 -9.12
N ASN A 179 -9.14 -14.48 -8.83
CA ASN A 179 -9.03 -13.32 -7.95
C ASN A 179 -9.31 -12.05 -8.74
N HIS A 180 -10.23 -11.21 -8.25
CA HIS A 180 -10.48 -9.88 -8.81
C HIS A 180 -9.93 -8.78 -7.90
N ASN A 181 -9.58 -7.66 -8.50
CA ASN A 181 -9.30 -6.47 -7.71
C ASN A 181 -10.54 -6.03 -6.95
N PRO A 182 -10.46 -5.74 -5.64
CA PRO A 182 -11.54 -5.06 -4.96
C PRO A 182 -11.84 -3.72 -5.65
N THR A 183 -13.06 -3.22 -5.54
CA THR A 183 -13.45 -1.92 -6.08
C THR A 183 -14.00 -1.05 -4.97
N ILE A 184 -13.32 0.04 -4.67
CA ILE A 184 -13.85 1.07 -3.76
C ILE A 184 -14.93 1.84 -4.51
N ASP A 185 -16.17 1.64 -4.14
CA ASP A 185 -17.34 2.24 -4.82
C ASP A 185 -17.78 3.55 -4.17
N ARG A 186 -17.58 3.70 -2.86
CA ARG A 186 -18.06 4.88 -2.13
C ARG A 186 -17.12 5.27 -1.00
N VAL A 187 -16.90 6.57 -0.89
CA VAL A 187 -16.31 7.23 0.29
C VAL A 187 -17.34 8.22 0.83
N SER A 188 -17.71 8.07 2.07
CA SER A 188 -18.67 8.96 2.74
C SER A 188 -18.01 9.67 3.91
N PHE A 189 -18.46 10.88 4.17
CA PHE A 189 -18.01 11.73 5.24
C PHE A 189 -19.19 12.03 6.19
N ILE A 190 -18.97 11.84 7.48
CA ILE A 190 -19.96 12.13 8.53
C ILE A 190 -19.35 13.18 9.45
N ARG A 191 -19.99 14.33 9.54
CA ARG A 191 -19.54 15.42 10.43
C ARG A 191 -19.64 15.00 11.89
N SER A 192 -18.76 15.55 12.71
CA SER A 192 -18.80 15.35 14.16
C SER A 192 -20.20 15.68 14.72
N GLY A 193 -20.69 14.81 15.61
CA GLY A 193 -22.02 14.95 16.21
C GLY A 193 -23.20 14.51 15.34
N LEU A 194 -22.97 14.11 14.09
CA LEU A 194 -23.98 13.55 13.18
C LEU A 194 -23.92 12.02 13.13
N THR A 195 -24.94 11.42 12.56
CA THR A 195 -25.09 9.95 12.45
C THR A 195 -24.79 9.47 11.03
N THR A 196 -24.79 8.16 10.82
CA THR A 196 -24.63 7.56 9.48
C THR A 196 -25.77 7.94 8.51
N ALA A 197 -26.95 8.34 9.01
CA ALA A 197 -28.03 8.84 8.17
C ALA A 197 -27.69 10.20 7.52
N ASP A 198 -26.77 10.95 8.13
CA ASP A 198 -26.32 12.25 7.66
C ASP A 198 -25.04 12.18 6.79
N ALA A 199 -24.64 10.97 6.41
CA ALA A 199 -23.43 10.73 5.62
C ALA A 199 -23.51 11.38 4.24
N VAL A 200 -22.49 12.15 3.88
CA VAL A 200 -22.38 12.79 2.57
C VAL A 200 -21.31 12.05 1.75
N THR A 201 -21.67 11.61 0.54
CA THR A 201 -20.69 11.00 -0.37
C THR A 201 -19.70 12.06 -0.84
N VAL A 202 -18.40 11.75 -0.69
CA VAL A 202 -17.32 12.60 -1.18
C VAL A 202 -17.11 12.31 -2.67
N GLY A 203 -17.60 13.21 -3.50
CA GLY A 203 -17.46 13.13 -4.96
C GLY A 203 -16.05 13.46 -5.46
N THR A 204 -15.85 13.26 -6.75
CA THR A 204 -14.60 13.63 -7.45
C THR A 204 -14.70 15.03 -8.07
N GLU A 205 -15.92 15.46 -8.44
CA GLU A 205 -16.13 16.70 -9.21
C GLU A 205 -16.33 17.93 -8.31
N THR A 206 -17.09 17.78 -7.22
CA THR A 206 -17.36 18.88 -6.29
C THR A 206 -16.81 18.54 -4.92
N PRO A 207 -15.72 19.20 -4.48
CA PRO A 207 -15.15 18.97 -3.17
C PRO A 207 -16.14 19.32 -2.05
N LEU A 208 -16.26 18.43 -1.08
CA LEU A 208 -17.05 18.68 0.13
C LEU A 208 -16.38 19.80 0.95
N ARG A 209 -17.16 20.74 1.46
CA ARG A 209 -16.68 21.79 2.36
C ARG A 209 -16.84 21.37 3.82
N VAL A 210 -15.77 21.51 4.58
CA VAL A 210 -15.67 21.08 5.97
C VAL A 210 -15.11 22.22 6.81
N PRO A 211 -15.66 22.51 7.99
CA PRO A 211 -15.10 23.53 8.88
C PRO A 211 -13.71 23.10 9.37
N ARG A 212 -12.79 24.07 9.44
CA ARG A 212 -11.47 23.87 10.06
C ARG A 212 -11.61 23.63 11.57
N CYS A 213 -10.59 23.03 12.15
CA CYS A 213 -10.51 22.89 13.58
C CYS A 213 -10.26 24.25 14.26
N THR A 214 -11.21 24.69 15.11
CA THR A 214 -11.12 25.94 15.87
C THR A 214 -11.12 25.71 17.38
N THR A 215 -11.27 24.48 17.84
CA THR A 215 -11.35 24.08 19.25
C THR A 215 -10.19 23.20 19.67
N ASP A 216 -10.06 22.93 20.95
CA ASP A 216 -9.15 21.95 21.51
C ASP A 216 -9.92 21.10 22.54
N PRO A 217 -10.09 19.79 22.31
CA PRO A 217 -9.64 19.03 21.14
C PRO A 217 -10.43 19.39 19.87
N CYS A 218 -9.81 19.06 18.71
CA CYS A 218 -10.45 19.17 17.41
C CYS A 218 -11.64 18.18 17.31
N PRO A 219 -12.73 18.56 16.63
CA PRO A 219 -13.84 17.64 16.36
C PRO A 219 -13.40 16.48 15.47
N GLU A 220 -13.76 15.27 15.86
CA GLU A 220 -13.54 14.06 15.06
C GLU A 220 -14.67 13.87 14.06
N HIS A 221 -14.31 13.79 12.79
CA HIS A 221 -15.21 13.42 11.70
C HIS A 221 -15.01 11.93 11.37
N THR A 222 -16.03 11.29 10.82
CA THR A 222 -15.93 9.89 10.40
C THR A 222 -15.83 9.79 8.88
N LEU A 223 -14.89 8.99 8.40
CA LEU A 223 -14.74 8.57 7.02
C LEU A 223 -15.19 7.11 6.89
N ASP A 224 -16.21 6.87 6.08
CA ASP A 224 -16.72 5.53 5.75
C ASP A 224 -16.31 5.16 4.33
N VAL A 225 -15.59 4.05 4.17
CA VAL A 225 -15.17 3.51 2.88
C VAL A 225 -15.89 2.19 2.62
N SER A 226 -16.61 2.11 1.51
CA SER A 226 -17.32 0.91 1.06
C SER A 226 -16.69 0.37 -0.22
N VAL A 227 -16.75 -0.94 -0.40
CA VAL A 227 -16.38 -1.61 -1.64
C VAL A 227 -17.62 -2.17 -2.31
N ALA A 228 -17.54 -2.32 -3.63
CA ALA A 228 -18.61 -2.91 -4.43
C ALA A 228 -18.94 -4.34 -3.97
N ALA A 229 -20.19 -4.74 -4.15
CA ALA A 229 -20.62 -6.10 -3.90
C ALA A 229 -19.77 -7.07 -4.74
N GLY A 230 -19.32 -8.17 -4.12
CA GLY A 230 -18.43 -9.14 -4.76
C GLY A 230 -16.93 -8.86 -4.60
N SER A 231 -16.53 -7.67 -4.08
CA SER A 231 -15.11 -7.39 -3.80
C SER A 231 -14.53 -8.28 -2.70
N ARG A 232 -15.36 -8.93 -1.89
CA ARG A 232 -14.95 -9.92 -0.88
C ARG A 232 -15.30 -11.30 -1.39
N GLU A 233 -14.38 -11.91 -2.06
CA GLU A 233 -14.59 -13.19 -2.71
C GLU A 233 -14.55 -14.35 -1.71
N ILE A 234 -15.25 -15.45 -2.07
CA ILE A 234 -15.18 -16.70 -1.32
C ILE A 234 -14.06 -17.55 -1.91
N GLN A 235 -13.07 -17.89 -1.10
CA GLN A 235 -11.92 -18.68 -1.52
C GLN A 235 -11.74 -19.93 -0.67
N PRO A 236 -11.18 -21.00 -1.23
CA PRO A 236 -10.77 -22.15 -0.45
C PRO A 236 -9.54 -21.82 0.38
N THR A 237 -9.60 -22.13 1.67
CA THR A 237 -8.49 -22.10 2.63
C THR A 237 -8.39 -23.47 3.31
N PHE A 238 -7.37 -23.64 4.15
CA PHE A 238 -7.24 -24.84 4.98
C PHE A 238 -7.42 -24.46 6.44
N ASP A 239 -8.22 -25.23 7.18
CA ASP A 239 -8.32 -25.09 8.63
C ASP A 239 -7.06 -25.62 9.34
N LEU A 240 -7.01 -25.50 10.67
CA LEU A 240 -5.89 -25.98 11.48
C LEU A 240 -5.69 -27.51 11.41
N GLN A 241 -6.69 -28.25 10.95
CA GLN A 241 -6.67 -29.71 10.77
C GLN A 241 -6.27 -30.08 9.33
N GLY A 242 -6.06 -29.12 8.45
CA GLY A 242 -5.72 -29.34 7.05
C GLY A 242 -6.93 -29.64 6.13
N ASN A 243 -8.16 -29.49 6.63
CA ASN A 243 -9.35 -29.65 5.78
C ASN A 243 -9.58 -28.40 4.93
N ARG A 244 -10.02 -28.62 3.68
CA ARG A 244 -10.39 -27.51 2.81
C ARG A 244 -11.72 -26.91 3.26
N VAL A 245 -11.70 -25.61 3.58
CA VAL A 245 -12.88 -24.83 3.95
C VAL A 245 -13.03 -23.63 3.02
N MET A 246 -14.28 -23.20 2.79
CA MET A 246 -14.55 -21.98 2.02
C MET A 246 -14.62 -20.81 2.98
N THR A 247 -13.81 -19.79 2.75
CA THR A 247 -13.69 -18.61 3.63
C THR A 247 -13.87 -17.34 2.82
N GLN A 248 -14.66 -16.42 3.32
CA GLN A 248 -14.77 -15.09 2.72
C GLN A 248 -13.44 -14.33 2.93
N GLU A 249 -12.99 -13.70 1.86
CA GLU A 249 -11.76 -12.92 1.86
C GLU A 249 -11.88 -11.67 2.73
N ARG A 250 -10.78 -11.32 3.40
CA ARG A 250 -10.68 -10.11 4.20
C ARG A 250 -9.90 -9.05 3.42
N LEU A 251 -10.41 -7.83 3.47
CA LEU A 251 -9.75 -6.68 2.86
C LEU A 251 -9.03 -5.86 3.92
N GLN A 252 -7.84 -5.38 3.56
CA GLN A 252 -7.13 -4.35 4.28
C GLN A 252 -7.35 -3.00 3.61
N PHE A 253 -7.76 -2.00 4.39
CA PHE A 253 -7.98 -0.64 3.93
C PHE A 253 -6.86 0.26 4.43
N GLY A 254 -6.34 1.10 3.52
CA GLY A 254 -5.44 2.19 3.87
C GLY A 254 -6.15 3.53 3.83
N PHE A 255 -5.81 4.39 4.79
CA PHE A 255 -6.34 5.74 4.96
C PHE A 255 -5.19 6.72 5.05
N PHE A 256 -5.04 7.58 4.06
CA PHE A 256 -3.92 8.52 3.99
C PHE A 256 -4.41 9.92 3.69
N THR A 257 -3.72 10.92 4.23
CA THR A 257 -4.04 12.34 4.01
C THR A 257 -2.78 13.19 4.02
N ASP A 258 -2.82 14.30 3.31
CA ASP A 258 -1.73 15.29 3.30
C ASP A 258 -1.89 16.34 4.42
N LYS A 259 -3.08 16.44 5.05
CA LYS A 259 -3.36 17.40 6.12
C LYS A 259 -4.37 16.87 7.12
N GLY A 260 -4.33 17.42 8.34
CA GLY A 260 -5.16 16.96 9.45
C GLY A 260 -4.57 15.72 10.11
N THR A 261 -5.34 15.02 10.93
CA THR A 261 -4.88 13.83 11.68
C THR A 261 -5.83 12.67 11.46
N MET A 262 -5.31 11.54 11.03
CA MET A 262 -6.05 10.28 10.88
C MET A 262 -5.86 9.41 12.12
N GLU A 263 -6.92 8.77 12.60
CA GLU A 263 -6.81 7.87 13.76
C GLU A 263 -5.92 6.66 13.45
N ASN A 264 -6.11 6.04 12.29
CA ASN A 264 -5.36 4.87 11.87
C ASN A 264 -4.95 4.98 10.39
N ALA A 265 -3.74 4.51 10.07
CA ALA A 265 -3.31 4.37 8.68
C ALA A 265 -3.96 3.16 7.99
N PHE A 266 -4.24 2.11 8.76
CA PHE A 266 -4.77 0.85 8.22
C PHE A 266 -5.90 0.31 9.09
N ARG A 267 -6.89 -0.27 8.43
CA ARG A 267 -8.00 -1.03 9.02
C ARG A 267 -8.18 -2.33 8.26
N VAL A 268 -8.62 -3.36 8.96
CA VAL A 268 -8.95 -4.65 8.35
C VAL A 268 -10.43 -4.92 8.58
N ASP A 269 -11.09 -5.56 7.62
CA ASP A 269 -12.48 -5.98 7.73
C ASP A 269 -12.77 -6.69 9.04
N SER A 270 -13.88 -6.34 9.66
CA SER A 270 -14.42 -7.07 10.79
C SER A 270 -15.12 -8.34 10.32
N VAL A 271 -14.82 -9.47 10.95
CA VAL A 271 -15.54 -10.72 10.71
C VAL A 271 -17.02 -10.60 11.12
N ALA A 272 -17.33 -9.72 12.07
CA ALA A 272 -18.67 -9.52 12.58
C ALA A 272 -19.58 -8.69 11.65
N ILE A 273 -18.99 -7.86 10.76
CA ILE A 273 -19.73 -7.00 9.81
C ILE A 273 -18.99 -7.06 8.47
N PRO A 274 -19.07 -8.20 7.74
CA PRO A 274 -18.25 -8.41 6.54
C PRO A 274 -18.59 -7.46 5.40
N ASP A 275 -19.83 -6.99 5.29
CA ASP A 275 -20.31 -6.16 4.18
C ASP A 275 -20.52 -4.69 4.56
N GLY A 276 -20.17 -4.31 5.79
CA GLY A 276 -20.29 -2.93 6.27
C GLY A 276 -19.17 -2.02 5.75
N PRO A 277 -19.39 -0.69 5.79
CA PRO A 277 -18.34 0.26 5.50
C PRO A 277 -17.24 0.18 6.55
N ILE A 278 -16.00 0.37 6.13
CA ILE A 278 -14.87 0.46 7.03
C ILE A 278 -14.70 1.91 7.46
N ARG A 279 -14.72 2.11 8.76
CA ARG A 279 -14.69 3.43 9.40
C ARG A 279 -13.32 3.80 9.88
N ASN A 280 -13.00 5.09 9.70
CA ASN A 280 -11.86 5.72 10.34
C ASN A 280 -12.24 7.13 10.78
N ARG A 281 -11.48 7.70 11.72
CA ARG A 281 -11.68 9.05 12.21
C ARG A 281 -10.62 9.98 11.64
N TRP A 282 -11.05 11.20 11.35
CA TRP A 282 -10.19 12.26 10.88
C TRP A 282 -10.52 13.56 11.58
N MET A 283 -9.50 14.28 12.01
CA MET A 283 -9.58 15.64 12.55
C MET A 283 -9.09 16.62 11.50
N ALA A 284 -9.93 17.62 11.19
CA ALA A 284 -9.58 18.66 10.23
C ALA A 284 -8.36 19.49 10.71
N PRO A 285 -7.52 19.99 9.78
CA PRO A 285 -6.45 20.90 10.15
C PRO A 285 -7.00 22.24 10.67
N ARG A 286 -6.14 22.98 11.37
CA ARG A 286 -6.47 24.35 11.83
C ARG A 286 -6.40 25.39 10.71
N GLU A 287 -5.68 25.05 9.64
CA GLU A 287 -5.50 25.91 8.48
C GLU A 287 -6.55 25.60 7.41
N ALA A 288 -7.09 26.64 6.78
CA ALA A 288 -7.96 26.48 5.63
C ALA A 288 -7.18 26.01 4.40
N GLY A 289 -7.83 25.31 3.50
CA GLY A 289 -7.24 24.87 2.24
C GLY A 289 -7.77 23.52 1.77
N THR A 290 -7.25 23.05 0.66
CA THR A 290 -7.59 21.74 0.12
C THR A 290 -6.86 20.65 0.89
N VAL A 291 -7.57 19.60 1.22
CA VAL A 291 -7.07 18.37 1.83
C VAL A 291 -7.32 17.24 0.87
N ARG A 292 -6.27 16.47 0.61
CA ARG A 292 -6.29 15.27 -0.22
C ARG A 292 -6.34 14.02 0.67
N PHE A 293 -7.21 13.10 0.31
CA PHE A 293 -7.27 11.76 0.88
C PHE A 293 -6.96 10.72 -0.18
N LEU A 294 -6.22 9.71 0.21
CA LEU A 294 -6.12 8.45 -0.53
C LEU A 294 -6.68 7.32 0.31
N PHE A 295 -7.52 6.52 -0.33
CA PHE A 295 -8.06 5.29 0.25
C PHE A 295 -7.62 4.12 -0.60
N THR A 296 -7.12 3.07 0.03
CA THR A 296 -6.73 1.84 -0.65
C THR A 296 -7.54 0.68 -0.11
N ALA A 297 -7.86 -0.29 -0.96
CA ALA A 297 -8.37 -1.59 -0.58
C ALA A 297 -7.46 -2.67 -1.17
N GLN A 298 -7.07 -3.64 -0.35
CA GLN A 298 -6.21 -4.73 -0.75
C GLN A 298 -6.73 -6.04 -0.18
N ASP A 299 -6.78 -7.06 -1.01
CA ASP A 299 -7.08 -8.42 -0.60
C ASP A 299 -5.81 -9.22 -0.21
N THR A 300 -5.99 -10.45 0.25
CA THR A 300 -4.89 -11.34 0.64
C THR A 300 -4.22 -12.05 -0.54
N ARG A 301 -4.80 -11.95 -1.74
CA ARG A 301 -4.34 -12.62 -2.96
C ARG A 301 -3.60 -11.70 -3.93
N GLY A 302 -3.54 -10.40 -3.64
CA GLY A 302 -2.82 -9.41 -4.44
C GLY A 302 -3.71 -8.48 -5.26
N GLY A 303 -5.04 -8.58 -5.15
CA GLY A 303 -5.94 -7.57 -5.68
C GLY A 303 -5.78 -6.24 -4.95
N PHE A 304 -5.94 -5.13 -5.67
CA PHE A 304 -5.71 -3.79 -5.15
C PHE A 304 -6.56 -2.76 -5.88
N ASP A 305 -7.08 -1.82 -5.12
CA ASP A 305 -7.73 -0.62 -5.65
C ASP A 305 -7.33 0.62 -4.85
N VAL A 306 -7.42 1.77 -5.50
CA VAL A 306 -7.12 3.07 -4.88
C VAL A 306 -8.03 4.13 -5.43
N VAL A 307 -8.55 4.99 -4.54
CA VAL A 307 -9.30 6.17 -4.93
C VAL A 307 -8.77 7.41 -4.21
N GLU A 308 -8.72 8.51 -4.94
CA GLU A 308 -8.40 9.83 -4.39
C GLU A 308 -9.68 10.64 -4.21
N ARG A 309 -9.77 11.36 -3.10
CA ARG A 309 -10.85 12.32 -2.80
C ARG A 309 -10.27 13.59 -2.23
N THR A 310 -10.97 14.69 -2.45
CA THR A 310 -10.58 15.99 -1.90
C THR A 310 -11.73 16.62 -1.12
N VAL A 311 -11.37 17.34 -0.06
CA VAL A 311 -12.28 18.22 0.66
C VAL A 311 -11.67 19.62 0.76
N VAL A 312 -12.50 20.64 0.91
CA VAL A 312 -12.06 22.02 1.16
C VAL A 312 -12.34 22.35 2.61
N VAL A 313 -11.30 22.62 3.37
CA VAL A 313 -11.38 23.09 4.76
C VAL A 313 -11.47 24.62 4.77
N GLU A 314 -12.47 25.19 5.46
CA GLU A 314 -12.77 26.64 5.50
C GLU A 314 -13.02 27.19 6.91
#